data_97be3befa1e98dcd3c4f142101469ec9
#
_entry.id   97be3befa1e98dcd3c4f142101469ec9
#
_cell.length_a   1.000
_cell.length_b   1.000
_cell.length_c   1.000
_cell.angle_alpha   90.00
_cell.angle_beta   90.00
_cell.angle_gamma   90.00
#
_symmetry.space_group_name_H-M   'P 1'
#
loop_
_entity.id
_entity.type
_entity.pdbx_description
1 polymer ?
#
loop_
_entity_poly.entity_id
_entity_poly.type
_entity_poly.pdbx_seq_one_letter_code
_entity_poly.pdbx_strand_id
1 'polypeptide(L)'
;MNRRNFYILVASICIALTAFWLTIYAVITLDINLFQNPNTIKINGSGVKGEITINLNELKSSKYIQIIDQKFFFENRVGNTYEKVYSGVSLWSILEVEDILNDNPNSLTFILWGRDAYRSPQPLNLSIAKDYPSLVIISYAENGNPLFGDGPLRSALNQSVMPSGEFSSQYSVQQLALIEIT
;
A
#
# COMPACT_ATOMS: atom_id res chain seq x y z
N MET A 1 -16.99 6.67 -52.03
CA MET A 1 -16.82 5.60 -51.02
C MET A 1 -17.95 4.60 -51.20
N ASN A 2 -17.65 3.30 -51.33
CA ASN A 2 -18.68 2.27 -51.51
C ASN A 2 -19.50 2.15 -50.19
N ARG A 3 -20.84 1.91 -50.27
CA ARG A 3 -21.73 1.80 -49.09
C ARG A 3 -21.17 0.81 -48.04
N ARG A 4 -20.60 -0.30 -48.47
CA ARG A 4 -19.97 -1.30 -47.58
C ARG A 4 -18.83 -0.71 -46.78
N ASN A 5 -17.94 0.06 -47.39
CA ASN A 5 -16.81 0.69 -46.71
C ASN A 5 -17.25 1.79 -45.76
N PHE A 6 -18.35 2.48 -46.04
CA PHE A 6 -18.95 3.45 -45.14
C PHE A 6 -19.46 2.78 -43.84
N TYR A 7 -20.20 1.67 -43.98
CA TYR A 7 -20.70 0.95 -42.78
C TYR A 7 -19.57 0.37 -41.94
N ILE A 8 -18.51 -0.16 -42.55
CA ILE A 8 -17.32 -0.66 -41.86
C ILE A 8 -16.65 0.48 -41.06
N LEU A 9 -16.48 1.65 -41.70
CA LEU A 9 -15.88 2.82 -41.02
C LEU A 9 -16.72 3.27 -39.81
N VAL A 10 -18.04 3.39 -40.00
CA VAL A 10 -18.94 3.78 -38.90
C VAL A 10 -18.91 2.77 -37.77
N ALA A 11 -18.97 1.48 -38.07
CA ALA A 11 -18.88 0.42 -37.07
C ALA A 11 -17.55 0.46 -36.29
N SER A 12 -16.43 0.69 -36.97
CA SER A 12 -15.12 0.80 -36.34
C SER A 12 -15.04 2.00 -35.36
N ILE A 13 -15.60 3.15 -35.76
CA ILE A 13 -15.67 4.33 -34.92
C ILE A 13 -16.55 4.07 -33.69
N CYS A 14 -17.69 3.43 -33.85
CA CYS A 14 -18.57 3.09 -32.71
C CYS A 14 -17.89 2.14 -31.73
N ILE A 15 -17.19 1.11 -32.23
CA ILE A 15 -16.43 0.17 -31.37
C ILE A 15 -15.32 0.90 -30.61
N ALA A 16 -14.58 1.79 -31.28
CA ALA A 16 -13.52 2.57 -30.65
C ALA A 16 -14.07 3.49 -29.55
N LEU A 17 -15.19 4.15 -29.80
CA LEU A 17 -15.84 5.02 -28.81
C LEU A 17 -16.39 4.23 -27.61
N THR A 18 -17.01 3.08 -27.84
CA THR A 18 -17.50 2.23 -26.73
C THR A 18 -16.35 1.69 -25.90
N ALA A 19 -15.26 1.23 -26.50
CA ALA A 19 -14.07 0.79 -25.79
C ALA A 19 -13.45 1.93 -24.96
N PHE A 20 -13.36 3.14 -25.52
CA PHE A 20 -12.88 4.33 -24.80
C PHE A 20 -13.75 4.66 -23.58
N TRP A 21 -15.09 4.67 -23.74
CA TRP A 21 -16.00 4.93 -22.63
C TRP A 21 -15.97 3.84 -21.55
N LEU A 22 -15.84 2.58 -21.92
CA LEU A 22 -15.67 1.48 -20.97
C LEU A 22 -14.37 1.61 -20.17
N THR A 23 -13.28 2.05 -20.83
CA THR A 23 -12.01 2.30 -20.13
C THR A 23 -12.13 3.45 -19.12
N ILE A 24 -12.75 4.58 -19.53
CA ILE A 24 -12.99 5.70 -18.63
C ILE A 24 -13.89 5.28 -17.45
N TYR A 25 -14.95 4.54 -17.73
CA TYR A 25 -15.86 4.04 -16.69
C TYR A 25 -15.12 3.11 -15.72
N ALA A 26 -14.30 2.19 -16.21
CA ALA A 26 -13.50 1.31 -15.36
C ALA A 26 -12.51 2.09 -14.48
N VAL A 27 -11.82 3.10 -15.04
CA VAL A 27 -10.90 3.96 -14.29
C VAL A 27 -11.63 4.72 -13.17
N ILE A 28 -12.81 5.27 -13.46
CA ILE A 28 -13.58 6.05 -12.49
C ILE A 28 -14.22 5.15 -11.41
N THR A 29 -14.80 4.01 -11.81
CA THR A 29 -15.55 3.14 -10.88
C THR A 29 -14.66 2.23 -10.06
N LEU A 30 -13.50 1.84 -10.57
CA LEU A 30 -12.52 1.01 -9.85
C LEU A 30 -11.49 1.86 -9.08
N ASP A 31 -11.65 3.18 -9.11
CA ASP A 31 -10.72 4.15 -8.47
C ASP A 31 -9.24 3.87 -8.87
N ILE A 32 -9.05 3.34 -10.09
CA ILE A 32 -7.71 3.05 -10.62
C ILE A 32 -7.05 4.38 -10.97
N ASN A 33 -6.29 4.89 -10.03
CA ASN A 33 -5.54 6.13 -10.23
C ASN A 33 -4.25 5.83 -11.02
N LEU A 34 -4.38 5.74 -12.35
CA LEU A 34 -3.28 5.47 -13.30
C LEU A 34 -2.12 6.49 -13.19
N PHE A 35 -2.34 7.62 -12.52
CA PHE A 35 -1.40 8.72 -12.37
C PHE A 35 -0.90 8.93 -10.95
N GLN A 36 -1.15 7.98 -10.03
CA GLN A 36 -0.58 8.10 -8.67
C GLN A 36 0.94 8.10 -8.74
N ASN A 37 1.53 9.12 -8.13
CA ASN A 37 2.98 9.18 -7.96
C ASN A 37 3.47 7.94 -7.19
N PRO A 38 4.34 7.08 -7.76
CA PRO A 38 4.81 5.87 -7.08
C PRO A 38 5.57 6.18 -5.78
N ASN A 39 6.08 7.40 -5.63
CA ASN A 39 6.82 7.85 -4.45
C ASN A 39 5.93 8.41 -3.34
N THR A 40 4.64 8.17 -3.37
CA THR A 40 3.71 8.62 -2.32
C THR A 40 2.92 7.47 -1.74
N ILE A 41 2.57 7.59 -0.48
CA ILE A 41 1.59 6.74 0.20
C ILE A 41 0.47 7.62 0.73
N LYS A 42 -0.73 7.09 0.69
CA LYS A 42 -1.93 7.70 1.23
C LYS A 42 -2.34 6.98 2.52
N ILE A 43 -2.83 7.72 3.49
CA ILE A 43 -3.48 7.17 4.69
C ILE A 43 -4.87 7.78 4.77
N ASN A 44 -5.91 6.94 4.80
CA ASN A 44 -7.30 7.36 4.90
C ASN A 44 -8.15 6.34 5.69
N GLY A 45 -9.44 6.53 5.69
CA GLY A 45 -10.44 5.64 6.31
C GLY A 45 -11.22 6.33 7.42
N SER A 46 -12.18 5.61 8.00
CA SER A 46 -13.05 6.14 9.06
C SER A 46 -12.32 6.33 10.39
N GLY A 47 -11.18 5.66 10.59
CA GLY A 47 -10.35 5.74 11.79
C GLY A 47 -9.42 6.96 11.84
N VAL A 48 -9.41 7.82 10.81
CA VAL A 48 -8.56 9.02 10.75
C VAL A 48 -9.38 10.30 10.66
N LYS A 49 -8.84 11.40 11.20
CA LYS A 49 -9.44 12.75 11.17
C LYS A 49 -9.56 13.32 9.75
N GLY A 50 -8.75 12.81 8.82
CA GLY A 50 -8.71 13.23 7.42
C GLY A 50 -7.67 12.45 6.63
N GLU A 51 -7.80 12.50 5.31
CA GLU A 51 -6.83 11.87 4.42
C GLU A 51 -5.52 12.64 4.40
N ILE A 52 -4.40 11.92 4.47
CA ILE A 52 -3.07 12.50 4.24
C ILE A 52 -2.34 11.75 3.14
N THR A 53 -1.44 12.46 2.47
CA THR A 53 -0.53 11.89 1.46
C THR A 53 0.90 12.29 1.82
N ILE A 54 1.78 11.30 1.97
CA ILE A 54 3.17 11.48 2.37
C ILE A 54 4.06 11.01 1.22
N ASN A 55 5.06 11.80 0.87
CA ASN A 55 6.00 11.43 -0.17
C ASN A 55 7.26 10.75 0.40
N LEU A 56 7.99 10.03 -0.46
CA LEU A 56 9.19 9.28 -0.08
C LEU A 56 10.27 10.14 0.58
N ASN A 57 10.45 11.39 0.14
CA ASN A 57 11.46 12.27 0.74
C ASN A 57 11.06 12.67 2.15
N GLU A 58 9.78 12.91 2.39
CA GLU A 58 9.24 13.18 3.71
C GLU A 58 9.35 11.96 4.62
N LEU A 59 9.03 10.76 4.12
CA LEU A 59 9.22 9.52 4.85
C LEU A 59 10.68 9.31 5.30
N LYS A 60 11.65 9.68 4.46
CA LYS A 60 13.08 9.58 4.77
C LYS A 60 13.61 10.71 5.66
N SER A 61 12.80 11.69 5.99
CA SER A 61 13.21 12.81 6.84
C SER A 61 13.32 12.40 8.32
N SER A 62 13.95 13.26 9.12
CA SER A 62 14.02 13.09 10.58
C SER A 62 12.71 13.38 11.30
N LYS A 63 11.64 13.69 10.56
CA LYS A 63 10.29 13.92 11.11
C LYS A 63 9.75 12.67 11.79
N TYR A 64 10.06 11.50 11.24
CA TYR A 64 9.57 10.21 11.71
C TYR A 64 10.70 9.32 12.25
N ILE A 65 10.36 8.34 13.07
CA ILE A 65 11.31 7.36 13.60
C ILE A 65 11.78 6.46 12.46
N GLN A 66 13.07 6.58 12.13
CA GLN A 66 13.73 5.77 11.11
C GLN A 66 14.17 4.43 11.71
N ILE A 67 13.86 3.35 11.01
CA ILE A 67 14.30 1.98 11.30
C ILE A 67 15.31 1.61 10.24
N ILE A 68 16.55 1.38 10.65
CA ILE A 68 17.67 1.15 9.72
C ILE A 68 18.19 -0.28 9.87
N ASP A 69 18.32 -0.97 8.73
CA ASP A 69 18.88 -2.32 8.60
C ASP A 69 18.30 -3.33 9.60
N GLN A 70 16.98 -3.20 9.84
CA GLN A 70 16.25 -4.11 10.72
C GLN A 70 15.97 -5.44 10.00
N LYS A 71 16.27 -6.54 10.67
CA LYS A 71 15.96 -7.89 10.21
C LYS A 71 14.50 -8.20 10.46
N PHE A 72 13.81 -8.66 9.41
CA PHE A 72 12.42 -9.12 9.44
C PHE A 72 12.36 -10.60 9.11
N PHE A 73 11.61 -11.34 9.91
CA PHE A 73 11.27 -12.74 9.67
C PHE A 73 9.89 -12.81 9.03
N PHE A 74 9.80 -13.52 7.93
CA PHE A 74 8.57 -13.76 7.20
C PHE A 74 8.21 -15.23 7.20
N GLU A 75 6.92 -15.50 7.23
CA GLU A 75 6.34 -16.81 7.02
C GLU A 75 5.24 -16.71 5.96
N ASN A 76 5.15 -17.72 5.09
CA ASN A 76 4.10 -17.80 4.09
C ASN A 76 3.07 -18.89 4.46
N ARG A 77 1.92 -18.92 3.75
CA ARG A 77 0.81 -19.88 4.02
C ARG A 77 1.19 -21.34 3.96
N VAL A 78 2.30 -21.71 3.32
CA VAL A 78 2.78 -23.10 3.22
C VAL A 78 3.84 -23.42 4.26
N GLY A 79 4.09 -22.51 5.21
CA GLY A 79 5.04 -22.69 6.31
C GLY A 79 6.50 -22.43 5.95
N ASN A 80 6.81 -21.89 4.76
CA ASN A 80 8.17 -21.49 4.44
C ASN A 80 8.51 -20.17 5.13
N THR A 81 9.67 -20.16 5.78
CA THR A 81 10.21 -18.97 6.46
C THR A 81 11.40 -18.42 5.71
N TYR A 82 11.56 -17.10 5.72
CA TYR A 82 12.71 -16.41 5.16
C TYR A 82 12.98 -15.10 5.91
N GLU A 83 14.20 -14.59 5.76
CA GLU A 83 14.63 -13.33 6.37
C GLU A 83 14.91 -12.28 5.30
N LYS A 84 14.64 -11.02 5.62
CA LYS A 84 15.06 -9.86 4.84
C LYS A 84 15.48 -8.74 5.77
N VAL A 85 16.39 -7.90 5.30
CA VAL A 85 16.84 -6.71 6.03
C VAL A 85 16.23 -5.48 5.37
N TYR A 86 15.43 -4.72 6.11
CA TYR A 86 14.78 -3.53 5.61
C TYR A 86 15.18 -2.28 6.37
N SER A 87 15.24 -1.16 5.64
CA SER A 87 15.23 0.18 6.21
C SER A 87 13.95 0.89 5.79
N GLY A 88 13.35 1.62 6.73
CA GLY A 88 12.06 2.25 6.55
C GLY A 88 11.68 3.16 7.70
N VAL A 89 10.39 3.45 7.80
CA VAL A 89 9.79 4.32 8.82
C VAL A 89 8.78 3.52 9.62
N SER A 90 8.78 3.70 10.94
CA SER A 90 7.73 3.16 11.81
C SER A 90 6.36 3.67 11.38
N LEU A 91 5.42 2.77 11.12
CA LEU A 91 4.03 3.15 10.84
C LEU A 91 3.45 3.94 12.00
N TRP A 92 3.68 3.49 13.24
CA TRP A 92 3.19 4.19 14.42
C TRP A 92 3.72 5.62 14.50
N SER A 93 5.02 5.83 14.24
CA SER A 93 5.62 7.16 14.25
C SER A 93 4.95 8.13 13.28
N ILE A 94 4.53 7.67 12.11
CA ILE A 94 3.79 8.50 11.16
C ILE A 94 2.45 8.91 11.77
N LEU A 95 1.67 7.95 12.25
CA LEU A 95 0.33 8.21 12.79
C LEU A 95 0.36 9.14 14.01
N GLU A 96 1.38 9.00 14.86
CA GLU A 96 1.56 9.82 16.05
C GLU A 96 2.00 11.25 15.72
N VAL A 97 2.99 11.41 14.84
CA VAL A 97 3.51 12.73 14.44
C VAL A 97 2.47 13.54 13.65
N GLU A 98 1.70 12.88 12.78
CA GLU A 98 0.62 13.54 12.02
C GLU A 98 -0.65 13.77 12.86
N ASP A 99 -0.73 13.20 14.07
CA ASP A 99 -1.91 13.29 14.97
C ASP A 99 -3.23 13.02 14.24
N ILE A 100 -3.25 12.01 13.37
CA ILE A 100 -4.37 11.79 12.45
C ILE A 100 -5.44 10.84 12.99
N LEU A 101 -5.18 10.09 14.05
CA LEU A 101 -6.14 9.13 14.59
C LEU A 101 -7.30 9.86 15.28
N ASN A 102 -8.52 9.40 15.03
CA ASN A 102 -9.73 9.93 15.63
C ASN A 102 -10.21 9.13 16.84
N ASP A 103 -9.58 7.98 17.14
CA ASP A 103 -9.93 7.10 18.24
C ASP A 103 -8.68 6.40 18.82
N ASN A 104 -8.90 5.60 19.86
CA ASN A 104 -7.86 4.79 20.48
C ASN A 104 -7.35 3.71 19.51
N PRO A 105 -6.03 3.57 19.31
CA PRO A 105 -5.45 2.57 18.39
C PRO A 105 -5.86 1.13 18.71
N ASN A 106 -6.27 0.83 19.94
CA ASN A 106 -6.75 -0.52 20.30
C ASN A 106 -8.12 -0.85 19.71
N SER A 107 -8.92 0.16 19.35
CA SER A 107 -10.23 0.00 18.69
C SER A 107 -10.15 0.09 17.17
N LEU A 108 -8.99 0.50 16.63
CA LEU A 108 -8.79 0.70 15.21
C LEU A 108 -8.09 -0.49 14.55
N THR A 109 -8.38 -0.66 13.27
CA THR A 109 -7.72 -1.64 12.42
C THR A 109 -7.10 -0.97 11.20
N PHE A 110 -6.15 -1.63 10.54
CA PHE A 110 -5.58 -1.15 9.30
C PHE A 110 -5.49 -2.25 8.24
N ILE A 111 -5.65 -1.83 6.99
CA ILE A 111 -5.53 -2.64 5.79
C ILE A 111 -4.51 -1.98 4.87
N LEU A 112 -3.70 -2.80 4.21
CA LEU A 112 -2.64 -2.36 3.31
C LEU A 112 -3.04 -2.65 1.86
N TRP A 113 -2.84 -1.65 0.98
CA TRP A 113 -3.17 -1.74 -0.43
C TRP A 113 -1.96 -1.40 -1.30
N GLY A 114 -1.67 -2.26 -2.26
CA GLY A 114 -0.69 -2.02 -3.32
C GLY A 114 -1.30 -1.27 -4.52
N ARG A 115 -0.43 -0.71 -5.36
CA ARG A 115 -0.84 -0.07 -6.64
C ARG A 115 -1.38 -1.06 -7.66
N ASP A 116 -1.00 -2.32 -7.53
CA ASP A 116 -1.46 -3.46 -8.32
C ASP A 116 -2.84 -4.00 -7.90
N ALA A 117 -3.55 -3.24 -7.05
CA ALA A 117 -4.81 -3.60 -6.42
C ALA A 117 -4.70 -4.80 -5.45
N TYR A 118 -3.48 -5.23 -5.09
CA TYR A 118 -3.33 -6.20 -4.02
C TYR A 118 -3.79 -5.59 -2.70
N ARG A 119 -4.54 -6.35 -1.93
CA ARG A 119 -5.02 -6.00 -0.59
C ARG A 119 -4.55 -7.04 0.42
N SER A 120 -4.07 -6.63 1.57
CA SER A 120 -3.79 -7.56 2.67
C SER A 120 -5.05 -8.34 3.08
N PRO A 121 -4.92 -9.62 3.49
CA PRO A 121 -6.07 -10.54 3.59
C PRO A 121 -7.12 -10.09 4.60
N GLN A 122 -6.68 -9.64 5.77
CA GLN A 122 -7.55 -9.26 6.89
C GLN A 122 -7.11 -7.91 7.47
N PRO A 123 -8.03 -7.15 8.08
CA PRO A 123 -7.65 -6.00 8.90
C PRO A 123 -6.82 -6.47 10.11
N LEU A 124 -5.73 -5.77 10.39
CA LEU A 124 -4.92 -5.97 11.58
C LEU A 124 -5.24 -4.90 12.63
N ASN A 125 -5.25 -5.27 13.91
CA ASN A 125 -5.42 -4.28 14.98
C ASN A 125 -4.24 -3.29 14.97
N LEU A 126 -4.53 -1.99 15.05
CA LEU A 126 -3.53 -0.93 14.97
C LEU A 126 -2.60 -0.92 16.18
N SER A 127 -3.01 -1.52 17.31
CA SER A 127 -2.15 -1.65 18.49
C SER A 127 -0.82 -2.36 18.20
N ILE A 128 -0.78 -3.29 17.23
CA ILE A 128 0.49 -3.96 16.88
C ILE A 128 1.54 -2.99 16.34
N ALA A 129 1.13 -1.95 15.60
CA ALA A 129 2.06 -0.92 15.14
C ALA A 129 2.53 -0.03 16.29
N LYS A 130 1.67 0.24 17.28
CA LYS A 130 1.98 0.99 18.49
C LYS A 130 2.91 0.23 19.42
N ASP A 131 2.59 -1.03 19.71
CA ASP A 131 3.31 -1.85 20.68
C ASP A 131 4.67 -2.34 20.14
N TYR A 132 4.78 -2.47 18.81
CA TYR A 132 5.99 -2.97 18.11
C TYR A 132 6.41 -2.02 16.98
N PRO A 133 6.75 -0.75 17.27
CA PRO A 133 6.95 0.28 16.24
C PRO A 133 8.14 0.00 15.31
N SER A 134 9.11 -0.81 15.72
CA SER A 134 10.24 -1.23 14.87
C SER A 134 9.96 -2.46 14.00
N LEU A 135 8.84 -3.16 14.25
CA LEU A 135 8.48 -4.40 13.57
C LEU A 135 7.29 -4.25 12.62
N VAL A 136 6.69 -3.05 12.54
CA VAL A 136 5.63 -2.67 11.61
C VAL A 136 6.05 -1.37 10.91
N ILE A 137 6.63 -1.49 9.73
CA ILE A 137 7.25 -0.35 9.03
C ILE A 137 6.77 -0.19 7.60
N ILE A 138 6.92 1.01 7.08
CA ILE A 138 6.89 1.32 5.65
C ILE A 138 8.34 1.36 5.19
N SER A 139 8.75 0.33 4.47
CA SER A 139 10.12 0.18 3.97
C SER A 139 10.31 0.92 2.66
N TYR A 140 11.50 1.51 2.48
CA TYR A 140 11.98 2.16 1.27
C TYR A 140 13.34 1.60 0.77
N ALA A 141 13.95 0.69 1.54
CA ALA A 141 15.21 0.03 1.15
C ALA A 141 15.26 -1.42 1.66
N GLU A 142 15.93 -2.27 0.91
CA GLU A 142 16.27 -3.66 1.27
C GLU A 142 17.78 -3.86 1.13
N ASN A 143 18.43 -4.40 2.19
CA ASN A 143 19.91 -4.59 2.25
C ASN A 143 20.69 -3.30 1.91
N GLY A 144 20.25 -2.15 2.43
CA GLY A 144 20.87 -0.84 2.20
C GLY A 144 20.65 -0.24 0.80
N ASN A 145 19.94 -0.94 -0.09
CA ASN A 145 19.64 -0.46 -1.45
C ASN A 145 18.18 -0.01 -1.57
N PRO A 146 17.89 1.00 -2.38
CA PRO A 146 16.50 1.34 -2.70
C PRO A 146 15.74 0.12 -3.24
N LEU A 147 14.45 0.05 -2.93
CA LEU A 147 13.59 -1.03 -3.44
C LEU A 147 13.47 -0.92 -4.97
N PHE A 148 13.79 -2.01 -5.68
CA PHE A 148 13.63 -2.15 -7.12
C PHE A 148 12.62 -3.26 -7.43
N GLY A 149 11.79 -3.05 -8.45
CA GLY A 149 10.77 -4.02 -8.88
C GLY A 149 9.55 -4.08 -7.98
N ASP A 150 9.76 -4.02 -6.66
CA ASP A 150 8.70 -4.05 -5.65
C ASP A 150 8.07 -2.66 -5.42
N GLY A 151 8.45 -1.65 -6.24
CA GLY A 151 8.09 -0.25 -6.06
C GLY A 151 8.93 0.44 -5.00
N PRO A 152 8.90 1.79 -4.93
CA PRO A 152 9.74 2.57 -4.02
C PRO A 152 9.34 2.43 -2.55
N LEU A 153 8.13 1.92 -2.29
CA LEU A 153 7.57 1.74 -0.94
C LEU A 153 6.94 0.35 -0.80
N ARG A 154 7.16 -0.25 0.34
CA ARG A 154 6.64 -1.57 0.71
C ARG A 154 6.29 -1.58 2.20
N SER A 155 5.26 -2.31 2.60
CA SER A 155 5.05 -2.63 4.01
C SER A 155 5.94 -3.81 4.43
N ALA A 156 6.47 -3.77 5.64
CA ALA A 156 7.15 -4.90 6.24
C ALA A 156 6.66 -5.09 7.68
N LEU A 157 6.10 -6.27 7.94
CA LEU A 157 5.63 -6.70 9.25
C LEU A 157 6.39 -7.98 9.63
N ASN A 158 6.97 -8.01 10.83
CA ASN A 158 7.67 -9.19 11.30
C ASN A 158 6.69 -10.28 11.71
N GLN A 159 7.00 -11.55 11.42
CA GLN A 159 6.12 -12.68 11.79
C GLN A 159 5.85 -12.76 13.30
N SER A 160 6.79 -12.31 14.13
CA SER A 160 6.65 -12.38 15.58
C SER A 160 5.52 -11.51 16.18
N VAL A 161 5.02 -10.53 15.40
CA VAL A 161 3.92 -9.65 15.83
C VAL A 161 2.59 -9.98 15.15
N MET A 162 2.59 -11.00 14.29
CA MET A 162 1.37 -11.38 13.58
C MET A 162 0.40 -12.14 14.49
N PRO A 163 -0.90 -11.90 14.36
CA PRO A 163 -1.91 -12.73 15.04
C PRO A 163 -1.80 -14.21 14.66
N SER A 164 -2.23 -15.07 15.54
CA SER A 164 -2.25 -16.52 15.27
C SER A 164 -3.04 -16.85 14.00
N GLY A 165 -2.42 -17.59 13.09
CA GLY A 165 -3.01 -17.98 11.81
C GLY A 165 -2.80 -16.95 10.68
N GLU A 166 -2.18 -15.79 10.96
CA GLU A 166 -1.83 -14.81 9.95
C GLU A 166 -0.33 -14.91 9.57
N PHE A 167 -0.04 -14.72 8.29
CA PHE A 167 1.29 -14.90 7.72
C PHE A 167 1.85 -13.57 7.22
N SER A 168 2.96 -13.13 7.78
CA SER A 168 3.55 -11.81 7.51
C SER A 168 3.89 -11.57 6.04
N SER A 169 4.17 -12.61 5.25
CA SER A 169 4.40 -12.47 3.82
C SER A 169 3.21 -11.89 3.06
N GLN A 170 1.97 -12.13 3.54
CA GLN A 170 0.75 -11.61 2.94
C GLN A 170 0.48 -10.13 3.29
N TYR A 171 1.17 -9.62 4.30
CA TYR A 171 1.13 -8.21 4.73
C TYR A 171 2.35 -7.43 4.28
N SER A 172 3.27 -8.08 3.57
CA SER A 172 4.42 -7.45 2.93
C SER A 172 4.04 -6.95 1.54
N VAL A 173 3.16 -5.94 1.52
CA VAL A 173 2.54 -5.38 0.31
C VAL A 173 3.57 -4.60 -0.48
N GLN A 174 3.84 -5.05 -1.70
CA GLN A 174 4.71 -4.37 -2.66
C GLN A 174 3.99 -3.15 -3.26
N GLN A 175 4.77 -2.19 -3.76
CA GLN A 175 4.20 -0.97 -4.35
C GLN A 175 3.13 -0.34 -3.45
N LEU A 176 3.39 -0.27 -2.15
CA LEU A 176 2.43 0.22 -1.17
C LEU A 176 1.91 1.61 -1.58
N ALA A 177 0.60 1.73 -1.67
CA ALA A 177 -0.09 2.93 -2.15
C ALA A 177 -0.97 3.56 -1.09
N LEU A 178 -1.66 2.71 -0.29
CA LEU A 178 -2.68 3.16 0.65
C LEU A 178 -2.63 2.32 1.92
N ILE A 179 -2.78 3.00 3.05
CA ILE A 179 -3.09 2.41 4.36
C ILE A 179 -4.47 2.92 4.75
N GLU A 180 -5.43 2.01 4.80
CA GLU A 180 -6.80 2.30 5.19
C GLU A 180 -6.95 1.97 6.68
N ILE A 181 -7.38 2.95 7.50
CA ILE A 181 -7.59 2.81 8.94
C ILE A 181 -9.09 2.93 9.24
N THR A 182 -9.62 1.92 9.92
CA THR A 182 -11.06 1.82 10.22
C THR A 182 -11.34 1.41 11.65
#